data_131b02835ec55f5b659e9902d06fef38
#
_entry.id   131b02835ec55f5b659e9902d06fef38
#
_cell.length_a   1.000
_cell.length_b   1.000
_cell.length_c   1.000
_cell.angle_alpha   90.00
_cell.angle_beta   90.00
_cell.angle_gamma   90.00
#
_symmetry.space_group_name_H-M   'P 1'
#
loop_
_entity.id
_entity.type
_entity.pdbx_description
1 polymer ?
#
loop_
_entity_poly.entity_id
_entity_poly.type
_entity_poly.pdbx_seq_one_letter_code
_entity_poly.pdbx_strand_id
1 'polypeptide(L)'
;IIIDGTENFSTRYLTNDAAVILGKPYIYGSIFRFEGQVSVFLSKPFNGFDRGPCYRCLFPAPPPPGAVPSCAEGGVLGVLPGIIGALQTAEAIKLIVGISEPLIGKMMLIDTLRMEFRTVKIQRNPNCPVCGENPTIQELIDYEEFCGLRRGEVSESDDIFISPHELKAKLDAREPIMLLDVREPR
;
A
#
# COMPACT_ATOMS: atom_id res chain seq x y z
N ILE A 1 -6.22 -9.39 12.62
CA ILE A 1 -6.03 -9.50 11.16
C ILE A 1 -6.17 -8.10 10.57
N ILE A 2 -5.27 -7.73 9.68
CA ILE A 2 -5.29 -6.45 8.98
C ILE A 2 -5.53 -6.77 7.49
N ILE A 3 -6.49 -6.09 6.87
CA ILE A 3 -6.77 -6.19 5.43
C ILE A 3 -6.40 -4.84 4.81
N ASP A 4 -5.49 -4.87 3.83
CA ASP A 4 -4.96 -3.66 3.21
C ASP A 4 -5.78 -3.28 1.97
N GLY A 5 -6.37 -2.09 2.02
CA GLY A 5 -7.01 -1.42 0.89
C GLY A 5 -6.32 -0.10 0.52
N THR A 6 -5.05 0.08 0.90
CA THR A 6 -4.32 1.34 0.70
C THR A 6 -3.64 1.40 -0.67
N GLU A 7 -3.44 2.62 -1.18
CA GLU A 7 -2.86 2.85 -2.50
C GLU A 7 -1.43 3.42 -2.46
N ASN A 8 -0.99 3.93 -1.30
CA ASN A 8 0.33 4.58 -1.19
C ASN A 8 1.35 3.69 -0.47
N PHE A 9 2.61 3.86 -0.82
CA PHE A 9 3.70 3.05 -0.26
C PHE A 9 3.94 3.34 1.23
N SER A 10 3.87 4.58 1.69
CA SER A 10 4.11 4.94 3.09
C SER A 10 3.16 4.22 4.04
N THR A 11 1.86 4.25 3.75
CA THR A 11 0.85 3.51 4.53
C THR A 11 1.05 2.00 4.44
N ARG A 12 1.46 1.48 3.29
CA ARG A 12 1.69 0.05 3.09
C ARG A 12 2.87 -0.46 3.93
N TYR A 13 3.99 0.28 3.97
CA TYR A 13 5.12 -0.04 4.84
C TYR A 13 4.76 0.11 6.32
N LEU A 14 4.05 1.18 6.71
CA LEU A 14 3.52 1.36 8.06
C LEU A 14 2.66 0.17 8.49
N THR A 15 1.71 -0.23 7.67
CA THR A 15 0.79 -1.34 7.96
C THR A 15 1.53 -2.66 8.11
N ASN A 16 2.50 -2.95 7.22
CA ASN A 16 3.33 -4.13 7.33
C ASN A 16 4.14 -4.15 8.63
N ASP A 17 4.82 -3.06 8.95
CA ASP A 17 5.69 -3.00 10.12
C ASP A 17 4.88 -3.09 11.41
N ALA A 18 3.74 -2.41 11.49
CA ALA A 18 2.79 -2.55 12.59
C ALA A 18 2.28 -3.99 12.73
N ALA A 19 1.94 -4.66 11.61
CA ALA A 19 1.53 -6.05 11.62
C ALA A 19 2.61 -6.99 12.15
N VAL A 20 3.87 -6.78 11.77
CA VAL A 20 5.02 -7.57 12.24
C VAL A 20 5.25 -7.35 13.73
N ILE A 21 5.32 -6.12 14.18
CA ILE A 21 5.56 -5.74 15.59
C ILE A 21 4.46 -6.33 16.48
N LEU A 22 3.21 -6.15 16.09
CA LEU A 22 2.04 -6.63 16.83
C LEU A 22 1.75 -8.14 16.64
N GLY A 23 2.48 -8.81 15.75
CA GLY A 23 2.27 -10.23 15.42
C GLY A 23 0.89 -10.51 14.83
N LYS A 24 0.37 -9.59 14.00
CA LYS A 24 -0.93 -9.75 13.33
C LYS A 24 -0.76 -10.17 11.89
N PRO A 25 -1.64 -11.07 11.37
CA PRO A 25 -1.69 -11.34 9.94
C PRO A 25 -2.02 -10.07 9.14
N TYR A 26 -1.33 -9.88 8.03
CA TYR A 26 -1.52 -8.79 7.09
C TYR A 26 -1.90 -9.34 5.72
N ILE A 27 -3.12 -9.09 5.29
CA ILE A 27 -3.65 -9.52 4.00
C ILE A 27 -3.46 -8.38 3.02
N TYR A 28 -2.48 -8.55 2.16
CA TYR A 28 -2.07 -7.60 1.15
C TYR A 28 -2.93 -7.70 -0.09
N GLY A 29 -3.37 -6.57 -0.61
CA GLY A 29 -3.96 -6.40 -1.93
C GLY A 29 -3.34 -5.22 -2.65
N SER A 30 -3.10 -5.36 -3.94
CA SER A 30 -2.61 -4.28 -4.80
C SER A 30 -3.22 -4.38 -6.18
N ILE A 31 -3.48 -3.23 -6.78
CA ILE A 31 -4.02 -3.12 -8.13
C ILE A 31 -3.23 -2.08 -8.91
N PHE A 32 -3.04 -2.33 -10.20
CA PHE A 32 -2.46 -1.39 -11.12
C PHE A 32 -2.97 -1.67 -12.54
N ARG A 33 -3.62 -0.68 -13.15
CA ARG A 33 -4.22 -0.82 -14.49
C ARG A 33 -5.17 -2.02 -14.59
N PHE A 34 -4.70 -3.13 -15.13
CA PHE A 34 -5.46 -4.37 -15.35
C PHE A 34 -4.95 -5.54 -14.52
N GLU A 35 -3.94 -5.29 -13.69
CA GLU A 35 -3.26 -6.31 -12.90
C GLU A 35 -3.56 -6.16 -11.42
N GLY A 36 -3.65 -7.30 -10.73
CA GLY A 36 -3.85 -7.37 -9.29
C GLY A 36 -2.90 -8.33 -8.61
N GLN A 37 -2.69 -8.11 -7.33
CA GLN A 37 -1.85 -8.96 -6.48
C GLN A 37 -2.55 -9.20 -5.15
N VAL A 38 -2.49 -10.43 -4.65
CA VAL A 38 -2.97 -10.80 -3.31
C VAL A 38 -1.96 -11.71 -2.64
N SER A 39 -1.70 -11.47 -1.35
CA SER A 39 -0.84 -12.31 -0.51
C SER A 39 -1.25 -12.22 0.95
N VAL A 40 -0.80 -13.19 1.75
CA VAL A 40 -0.89 -13.15 3.22
C VAL A 40 0.53 -13.07 3.78
N PHE A 41 0.82 -11.97 4.44
CA PHE A 41 2.07 -11.77 5.17
C PHE A 41 1.86 -12.13 6.65
N LEU A 42 2.64 -13.09 7.15
CA LEU A 42 2.50 -13.63 8.50
C LEU A 42 3.89 -13.82 9.13
N SER A 43 4.31 -12.87 9.94
CA SER A 43 5.65 -12.89 10.56
C SER A 43 5.75 -13.75 11.83
N LYS A 44 4.63 -14.02 12.48
CA LYS A 44 4.52 -14.90 13.67
C LYS A 44 3.42 -15.94 13.45
N PRO A 45 3.51 -17.13 14.05
CA PRO A 45 2.44 -18.13 13.95
C PRO A 45 1.08 -17.57 14.37
N PHE A 46 0.02 -17.97 13.67
CA PHE A 46 -1.34 -17.52 13.95
C PHE A 46 -2.34 -18.63 13.63
N ASN A 47 -3.20 -18.95 14.59
CA ASN A 47 -4.33 -19.89 14.46
C ASN A 47 -3.98 -21.21 13.72
N GLY A 48 -2.85 -21.84 14.09
CA GLY A 48 -2.39 -23.11 13.50
C GLY A 48 -1.58 -22.97 12.22
N PHE A 49 -1.41 -21.76 11.70
CA PHE A 49 -0.53 -21.49 10.55
C PHE A 49 0.86 -21.06 10.98
N ASP A 50 1.86 -21.61 10.31
CA ASP A 50 3.25 -21.25 10.54
C ASP A 50 3.58 -19.87 9.97
N ARG A 51 4.65 -19.26 10.53
CA ARG A 51 5.15 -17.98 10.04
C ARG A 51 5.65 -18.07 8.60
N GLY A 52 5.43 -17.02 7.84
CA GLY A 52 5.91 -16.81 6.49
C GLY A 52 6.68 -15.48 6.34
N PRO A 53 6.81 -14.97 5.12
CA PRO A 53 7.42 -13.67 4.84
C PRO A 53 6.53 -12.52 5.32
N CYS A 54 7.13 -11.32 5.46
CA CYS A 54 6.43 -10.05 5.52
C CYS A 54 6.59 -9.29 4.19
N TYR A 55 5.91 -8.17 4.04
CA TYR A 55 5.99 -7.34 2.83
C TYR A 55 7.43 -6.90 2.51
N ARG A 56 8.22 -6.53 3.53
CA ARG A 56 9.63 -6.13 3.35
C ARG A 56 10.57 -7.29 2.97
N CYS A 57 10.16 -8.55 3.14
CA CYS A 57 10.92 -9.67 2.60
C CYS A 57 10.98 -9.63 1.06
N LEU A 58 9.92 -9.12 0.44
CA LEU A 58 9.81 -9.01 -1.02
C LEU A 58 10.20 -7.61 -1.50
N PHE A 59 9.77 -6.58 -0.78
CA PHE A 59 10.00 -5.17 -1.11
C PHE A 59 10.74 -4.49 0.06
N PRO A 60 12.08 -4.63 0.17
CA PRO A 60 12.84 -4.10 1.31
C PRO A 60 12.85 -2.56 1.36
N ALA A 61 12.73 -1.89 0.22
CA ALA A 61 12.68 -0.44 0.08
C ALA A 61 11.60 -0.03 -0.94
N PRO A 62 11.00 1.16 -0.81
CA PRO A 62 10.07 1.68 -1.79
C PRO A 62 10.78 1.98 -3.12
N PRO A 63 10.04 1.99 -4.24
CA PRO A 63 10.58 2.50 -5.48
C PRO A 63 10.90 4.00 -5.34
N PRO A 64 11.85 4.54 -6.12
CA PRO A 64 12.11 5.96 -6.15
C PRO A 64 10.84 6.78 -6.41
N PRO A 65 10.68 7.96 -5.80
CA PRO A 65 9.54 8.83 -6.06
C PRO A 65 9.34 9.06 -7.57
N GLY A 66 8.10 8.96 -8.04
CA GLY A 66 7.75 9.11 -9.47
C GLY A 66 8.06 7.91 -10.37
N ALA A 67 8.72 6.86 -9.88
CA ALA A 67 9.01 5.67 -10.69
C ALA A 67 7.77 4.80 -10.97
N VAL A 68 6.76 4.87 -10.11
CA VAL A 68 5.48 4.17 -10.29
C VAL A 68 4.37 5.21 -10.32
N PRO A 69 3.63 5.33 -11.43
CA PRO A 69 2.51 6.26 -11.50
C PRO A 69 1.42 5.89 -10.50
N SER A 70 0.73 6.88 -9.97
CA SER A 70 -0.42 6.67 -9.09
C SER A 70 -1.59 6.01 -9.85
N CYS A 71 -2.56 5.45 -9.11
CA CYS A 71 -3.79 4.92 -9.72
C CYS A 71 -4.58 6.02 -10.47
N ALA A 72 -4.47 7.27 -10.05
CA ALA A 72 -5.10 8.40 -10.74
C ALA A 72 -4.45 8.69 -12.10
N GLU A 73 -3.13 8.51 -12.21
CA GLU A 73 -2.38 8.73 -13.46
C GLU A 73 -2.44 7.51 -14.40
N GLY A 74 -2.27 6.31 -13.83
CA GLY A 74 -2.23 5.06 -14.60
C GLY A 74 -3.59 4.50 -14.99
N GLY A 75 -4.64 4.91 -14.29
CA GLY A 75 -5.97 4.32 -14.36
C GLY A 75 -6.02 2.91 -13.75
N VAL A 76 -7.23 2.43 -13.45
CA VAL A 76 -7.49 1.08 -12.94
C VAL A 76 -8.80 0.58 -13.51
N LEU A 77 -8.85 -0.67 -13.94
CA LEU A 77 -10.10 -1.31 -14.35
C LEU A 77 -11.06 -1.39 -13.14
N GLY A 78 -12.22 -0.72 -13.23
CA GLY A 78 -13.13 -0.48 -12.10
C GLY A 78 -13.67 -1.73 -11.38
N VAL A 79 -13.66 -2.90 -12.03
CA VAL A 79 -14.07 -4.18 -11.39
C VAL A 79 -12.92 -4.85 -10.61
N LEU A 80 -11.67 -4.48 -10.88
CA LEU A 80 -10.50 -5.12 -10.29
C LEU A 80 -10.43 -4.98 -8.76
N PRO A 81 -10.74 -3.82 -8.15
CA PRO A 81 -10.82 -3.69 -6.69
C PRO A 81 -11.80 -4.68 -6.06
N GLY A 82 -12.95 -4.94 -6.72
CA GLY A 82 -13.92 -5.92 -6.25
C GLY A 82 -13.38 -7.36 -6.27
N ILE A 83 -12.66 -7.74 -7.32
CA ILE A 83 -12.01 -9.06 -7.44
C ILE A 83 -10.97 -9.22 -6.33
N ILE A 84 -10.08 -8.25 -6.18
CA ILE A 84 -9.01 -8.29 -5.17
C ILE A 84 -9.60 -8.30 -3.75
N GLY A 85 -10.58 -7.45 -3.46
CA GLY A 85 -11.24 -7.41 -2.15
C GLY A 85 -11.97 -8.71 -1.80
N ALA A 86 -12.60 -9.37 -2.77
CA ALA A 86 -13.22 -10.68 -2.55
C ALA A 86 -12.17 -11.76 -2.23
N LEU A 87 -11.03 -11.77 -2.92
CA LEU A 87 -9.92 -12.68 -2.63
C LEU A 87 -9.28 -12.40 -1.26
N GLN A 88 -9.06 -11.14 -0.90
CA GLN A 88 -8.60 -10.77 0.44
C GLN A 88 -9.57 -11.23 1.53
N THR A 89 -10.86 -11.11 1.29
CA THR A 89 -11.90 -11.58 2.23
C THR A 89 -11.85 -13.10 2.38
N ALA A 90 -11.67 -13.85 1.29
CA ALA A 90 -11.52 -15.31 1.35
C ALA A 90 -10.28 -15.72 2.17
N GLU A 91 -9.15 -15.02 2.01
CA GLU A 91 -7.95 -15.24 2.83
C GLU A 91 -8.21 -14.93 4.32
N ALA A 92 -8.95 -13.84 4.61
CA ALA A 92 -9.34 -13.51 5.99
C ALA A 92 -10.16 -14.61 6.64
N ILE A 93 -11.16 -15.14 5.92
CA ILE A 93 -12.00 -16.23 6.40
C ILE A 93 -11.17 -17.49 6.70
N LYS A 94 -10.26 -17.87 5.79
CA LYS A 94 -9.35 -19.02 6.01
C LYS A 94 -8.52 -18.86 7.29
N LEU A 95 -7.96 -17.65 7.50
CA LEU A 95 -7.16 -17.36 8.70
C LEU A 95 -8.01 -17.37 9.99
N ILE A 96 -9.24 -16.86 9.95
CA ILE A 96 -10.14 -16.80 11.12
C ILE A 96 -10.62 -18.20 11.51
N VAL A 97 -11.02 -18.98 10.52
CA VAL A 97 -11.57 -20.32 10.74
C VAL A 97 -10.49 -21.37 10.97
N GLY A 98 -9.24 -21.09 10.56
CA GLY A 98 -8.13 -22.05 10.68
C GLY A 98 -8.23 -23.19 9.68
N ILE A 99 -8.70 -22.95 8.47
CA ILE A 99 -8.91 -23.99 7.44
C ILE A 99 -8.11 -23.73 6.17
N SER A 100 -7.88 -24.81 5.41
CA SER A 100 -7.29 -24.74 4.08
C SER A 100 -5.83 -24.21 4.08
N GLU A 101 -5.36 -23.76 2.95
CA GLU A 101 -4.03 -23.18 2.76
C GLU A 101 -4.15 -21.70 2.37
N PRO A 102 -3.95 -20.76 3.32
CA PRO A 102 -3.84 -19.35 2.98
C PRO A 102 -2.64 -19.06 2.07
N LEU A 103 -2.63 -17.89 1.44
CA LEU A 103 -1.52 -17.44 0.57
C LEU A 103 -0.27 -17.02 1.38
N ILE A 104 0.03 -17.70 2.48
CA ILE A 104 1.26 -17.49 3.26
C ILE A 104 2.45 -18.02 2.45
N GLY A 105 3.46 -17.16 2.22
CA GLY A 105 4.62 -17.52 1.39
C GLY A 105 4.30 -17.69 -0.10
N LYS A 106 3.15 -17.19 -0.52
CA LYS A 106 2.68 -17.22 -1.92
C LYS A 106 2.12 -15.85 -2.28
N MET A 107 2.29 -15.45 -3.53
CA MET A 107 1.59 -14.27 -4.09
C MET A 107 0.80 -14.71 -5.31
N MET A 108 -0.48 -14.39 -5.30
CA MET A 108 -1.35 -14.54 -6.46
C MET A 108 -1.22 -13.29 -7.32
N LEU A 109 -0.90 -13.49 -8.60
CA LEU A 109 -0.83 -12.47 -9.63
C LEU A 109 -2.02 -12.66 -10.56
N ILE A 110 -2.72 -11.59 -10.87
CA ILE A 110 -3.95 -11.60 -11.66
C ILE A 110 -3.78 -10.65 -12.83
N ASP A 111 -3.98 -11.14 -14.02
CA ASP A 111 -4.07 -10.37 -15.27
C ASP A 111 -5.52 -10.45 -15.78
N THR A 112 -6.27 -9.36 -15.62
CA THR A 112 -7.69 -9.33 -16.00
C THR A 112 -7.91 -9.21 -17.52
N LEU A 113 -6.91 -8.76 -18.28
CA LEU A 113 -7.02 -8.73 -19.74
C LEU A 113 -6.92 -10.14 -20.34
N ARG A 114 -6.06 -10.99 -19.76
CA ARG A 114 -5.89 -12.38 -20.21
C ARG A 114 -6.73 -13.36 -19.41
N MET A 115 -7.35 -12.90 -18.30
CA MET A 115 -8.04 -13.75 -17.31
C MET A 115 -7.12 -14.84 -16.76
N GLU A 116 -5.86 -14.50 -16.54
CA GLU A 116 -4.85 -15.40 -15.99
C GLU A 116 -4.66 -15.16 -14.50
N PHE A 117 -4.64 -16.27 -13.73
CA PHE A 117 -4.36 -16.29 -12.30
C PHE A 117 -3.13 -17.16 -12.07
N ARG A 118 -2.06 -16.57 -11.62
CA ARG A 118 -0.80 -17.25 -11.39
C ARG A 118 -0.32 -17.06 -9.96
N THR A 119 0.09 -18.15 -9.31
CA THR A 119 0.67 -18.09 -7.97
C THR A 119 2.18 -18.29 -8.03
N VAL A 120 2.92 -17.39 -7.41
CA VAL A 120 4.38 -17.47 -7.27
C VAL A 120 4.75 -17.66 -5.79
N LYS A 121 5.83 -18.39 -5.52
CA LYS A 121 6.34 -18.58 -4.15
C LYS A 121 7.14 -17.35 -3.73
N ILE A 122 6.94 -16.94 -2.47
CA ILE A 122 7.71 -15.87 -1.82
C ILE A 122 8.44 -16.48 -0.64
N GLN A 123 9.74 -16.27 -0.55
CA GLN A 123 10.54 -16.74 0.56
C GLN A 123 10.74 -15.66 1.61
N ARG A 124 10.84 -16.09 2.86
CA ARG A 124 11.26 -15.21 3.95
C ARG A 124 12.71 -14.82 3.76
N ASN A 125 13.01 -13.53 3.92
CA ASN A 125 14.39 -13.04 3.90
C ASN A 125 14.96 -13.08 5.33
N PRO A 126 16.03 -13.87 5.60
CA PRO A 126 16.67 -13.90 6.93
C PRO A 126 17.20 -12.53 7.36
N ASN A 127 17.61 -11.70 6.41
CA ASN A 127 18.13 -10.35 6.64
C ASN A 127 17.06 -9.26 6.54
N CYS A 128 15.78 -9.63 6.61
CA CYS A 128 14.71 -8.64 6.57
C CYS A 128 14.83 -7.66 7.75
N PRO A 129 14.76 -6.34 7.50
CA PRO A 129 14.97 -5.35 8.55
C PRO A 129 13.89 -5.36 9.65
N VAL A 130 12.74 -5.99 9.43
CA VAL A 130 11.61 -6.01 10.38
C VAL A 130 11.35 -7.40 10.94
N CYS A 131 11.32 -8.44 10.09
CA CYS A 131 10.97 -9.80 10.52
C CYS A 131 12.16 -10.80 10.41
N GLY A 132 13.36 -10.33 10.07
CA GLY A 132 14.57 -11.14 9.94
C GLY A 132 15.06 -11.72 11.28
N GLU A 133 16.26 -12.28 11.27
CA GLU A 133 16.91 -12.84 12.46
C GLU A 133 17.45 -11.74 13.38
N ASN A 134 17.92 -10.63 12.79
CA ASN A 134 18.44 -9.46 13.50
C ASN A 134 17.71 -8.19 12.99
N PRO A 135 16.45 -7.96 13.42
CA PRO A 135 15.67 -6.85 12.92
C PRO A 135 16.23 -5.51 13.42
N THR A 136 16.41 -4.57 12.49
CA THR A 136 16.86 -3.20 12.76
C THR A 136 15.70 -2.24 12.99
N ILE A 137 14.50 -2.56 12.50
CA ILE A 137 13.26 -1.80 12.69
C ILE A 137 12.41 -2.54 13.71
N GLN A 138 12.39 -2.06 14.96
CA GLN A 138 11.66 -2.65 16.07
C GLN A 138 10.49 -1.77 16.56
N GLU A 139 10.41 -0.54 16.09
CA GLU A 139 9.34 0.42 16.32
C GLU A 139 8.92 1.09 14.99
N LEU A 140 7.82 1.82 15.01
CA LEU A 140 7.36 2.55 13.83
C LEU A 140 8.31 3.71 13.52
N ILE A 141 8.62 3.88 12.24
CA ILE A 141 9.52 4.91 11.73
C ILE A 141 8.72 6.02 11.02
N ASP A 142 9.39 7.07 10.56
CA ASP A 142 8.78 8.04 9.66
C ASP A 142 8.70 7.45 8.23
N TYR A 143 7.48 7.05 7.84
CA TYR A 143 7.25 6.40 6.54
C TYR A 143 7.18 7.37 5.37
N GLU A 144 6.90 8.65 5.62
CA GLU A 144 6.93 9.68 4.58
C GLU A 144 8.39 9.98 4.21
N GLU A 145 9.25 10.14 5.20
CA GLU A 145 10.69 10.29 4.97
C GLU A 145 11.28 9.05 4.31
N PHE A 146 10.95 7.85 4.80
CA PHE A 146 11.41 6.58 4.25
C PHE A 146 11.04 6.39 2.78
N CYS A 147 9.86 6.87 2.36
CA CYS A 147 9.40 6.83 0.97
C CYS A 147 9.85 8.05 0.14
N GLY A 148 10.64 8.96 0.70
CA GLY A 148 11.10 10.17 0.01
C GLY A 148 9.97 11.16 -0.28
N LEU A 149 8.87 11.11 0.48
CA LEU A 149 7.71 11.98 0.31
C LEU A 149 7.80 13.26 1.14
N ARG A 150 8.74 13.36 2.07
CA ARG A 150 9.03 14.66 2.70
C ARG A 150 9.45 15.61 1.60
N ARG A 151 8.60 16.57 1.33
CA ARG A 151 9.01 17.78 0.64
C ARG A 151 10.21 18.31 1.42
N GLY A 152 11.36 18.41 0.74
CA GLY A 152 12.44 19.23 1.25
C GLY A 152 11.81 20.51 1.74
N GLU A 153 12.30 21.09 2.83
CA GLU A 153 11.85 22.37 3.35
C GLU A 153 11.50 23.25 2.17
N VAL A 154 10.19 23.50 1.99
CA VAL A 154 9.73 24.46 0.99
C VAL A 154 10.41 25.72 1.39
N SER A 155 11.45 26.12 0.66
CA SER A 155 12.02 27.45 0.80
C SER A 155 10.83 28.39 0.70
N GLU A 156 10.71 29.34 1.63
CA GLU A 156 9.63 30.32 1.77
C GLU A 156 9.38 31.17 0.48
N SER A 157 9.83 30.73 -0.68
CA SER A 157 9.73 31.41 -1.97
C SER A 157 8.76 30.81 -2.98
N ASP A 158 8.02 29.73 -2.66
CA ASP A 158 7.01 29.15 -3.56
C ASP A 158 5.59 29.47 -3.09
N ASP A 159 5.19 30.74 -3.20
CA ASP A 159 3.80 31.25 -3.14
C ASP A 159 2.90 30.73 -4.29
N ILE A 160 3.12 29.48 -4.75
CA ILE A 160 2.36 28.88 -5.84
C ILE A 160 1.06 28.22 -5.35
N PHE A 161 1.00 27.89 -4.05
CA PHE A 161 -0.17 27.21 -3.47
C PHE A 161 -0.90 28.11 -2.47
N ILE A 162 -2.22 28.16 -2.57
CA ILE A 162 -3.09 28.83 -1.63
C ILE A 162 -4.00 27.81 -0.96
N SER A 163 -4.23 27.94 0.33
CA SER A 163 -5.16 27.07 1.04
C SER A 163 -6.63 27.39 0.67
N PRO A 164 -7.58 26.44 0.78
CA PRO A 164 -8.99 26.71 0.54
C PRO A 164 -9.55 27.85 1.43
N HIS A 165 -9.05 27.98 2.65
CA HIS A 165 -9.44 29.06 3.57
C HIS A 165 -8.94 30.43 3.11
N GLU A 166 -7.70 30.52 2.67
CA GLU A 166 -7.12 31.75 2.14
C GLU A 166 -7.78 32.15 0.82
N LEU A 167 -8.04 31.18 -0.08
CA LEU A 167 -8.78 31.43 -1.31
C LEU A 167 -10.19 31.99 -1.01
N LYS A 168 -10.89 31.37 -0.05
CA LYS A 168 -12.20 31.86 0.38
C LYS A 168 -12.13 33.27 0.94
N ALA A 169 -11.16 33.58 1.78
CA ALA A 169 -10.98 34.91 2.35
C ALA A 169 -10.75 35.98 1.26
N LYS A 170 -9.91 35.68 0.25
CA LYS A 170 -9.67 36.54 -0.89
C LYS A 170 -10.93 36.77 -1.74
N LEU A 171 -11.72 35.71 -1.96
CA LEU A 171 -13.01 35.83 -2.69
C LEU A 171 -14.02 36.67 -1.90
N ASP A 172 -14.14 36.47 -0.59
CA ASP A 172 -15.03 37.24 0.28
C ASP A 172 -14.61 38.71 0.35
N ALA A 173 -13.29 38.99 0.31
CA ALA A 173 -12.74 40.35 0.26
C ALA A 173 -12.81 40.99 -1.14
N ARG A 174 -13.33 40.27 -2.15
CA ARG A 174 -13.42 40.72 -3.56
C ARG A 174 -12.08 41.19 -4.14
N GLU A 175 -11.00 40.51 -3.75
CA GLU A 175 -9.70 40.75 -4.36
C GLU A 175 -9.73 40.42 -5.88
N PRO A 176 -8.98 41.15 -6.71
CA PRO A 176 -8.95 40.91 -8.16
C PRO A 176 -8.13 39.65 -8.47
N ILE A 177 -8.73 38.47 -8.27
CA ILE A 177 -8.11 37.17 -8.58
C ILE A 177 -8.80 36.55 -9.80
N MET A 178 -8.04 35.82 -10.63
CA MET A 178 -8.57 34.97 -11.68
C MET A 178 -8.58 33.53 -11.21
N LEU A 179 -9.76 32.94 -11.08
CA LEU A 179 -9.91 31.53 -10.75
C LEU A 179 -10.12 30.73 -12.05
N LEU A 180 -9.12 29.91 -12.41
CA LEU A 180 -9.17 29.06 -13.59
C LEU A 180 -9.34 27.60 -13.19
N ASP A 181 -10.45 26.98 -13.58
CA ASP A 181 -10.65 25.55 -13.44
C ASP A 181 -10.02 24.82 -14.62
N VAL A 182 -8.97 24.06 -14.36
CA VAL A 182 -8.21 23.30 -15.37
C VAL A 182 -8.65 21.84 -15.49
N ARG A 183 -9.73 21.44 -14.79
CA ARG A 183 -10.29 20.10 -14.90
C ARG A 183 -11.09 19.97 -16.18
N GLU A 184 -11.15 18.74 -16.72
CA GLU A 184 -12.00 18.47 -17.89
C GLU A 184 -13.47 18.68 -17.55
N PRO A 185 -14.28 19.24 -18.47
CA PRO A 185 -15.73 19.35 -18.27
C PRO A 185 -16.34 17.94 -18.15
N ARG A 186 -17.12 17.73 -17.11
CA ARG A 186 -17.88 16.50 -16.89
C ARG A 186 -19.12 16.45 -17.75
#